data_356dc4f507ca0ed1dff6e6bbf792bfb9
#
_entry.id   356dc4f507ca0ed1dff6e6bbf792bfb9
#
_cell.length_a   1.000
_cell.length_b   1.000
_cell.length_c   1.000
_cell.angle_alpha   90.00
_cell.angle_beta   90.00
_cell.angle_gamma   90.00
#
_symmetry.space_group_name_H-M   'P 1'
#
loop_
_entity.id
_entity.type
_entity.pdbx_description
1 polymer ?
#
loop_
_entity_poly.entity_id
_entity_poly.type
_entity_poly.pdbx_seq_one_letter_code
_entity_poly.pdbx_strand_id
1 'polypeptide(L)'
;VAALLVVLCALVIAYFAVRALRHQSKRAPLSSTPPDTTSQPAKPKVATGAPAATLQAAAQERRERHPDFSDAEDLTSLAASRFRVKGTFAYVPDRHRHSVGGHEYWLVREPRNRHDNNAVAVWDATRKVGHISAAKARLFAPELDRIGAAAFRVRGEPPTDRISLFVHLPNIAGVRGHPPVKRESP
;
A
#
# COMPACT_ATOMS: atom_id res chain seq x y z
N VAL A 1 -24.26 -40.30 -11.75
CA VAL A 1 -23.61 -38.98 -12.03
C VAL A 1 -24.58 -37.82 -11.83
N ALA A 2 -25.83 -37.93 -12.33
CA ALA A 2 -26.83 -36.87 -12.20
C ALA A 2 -27.18 -36.51 -10.72
N ALA A 3 -27.35 -37.54 -9.86
CA ALA A 3 -27.68 -37.33 -8.44
C ALA A 3 -26.56 -36.58 -7.68
N LEU A 4 -25.29 -36.81 -8.00
CA LEU A 4 -24.16 -36.15 -7.37
C LEU A 4 -24.13 -34.64 -7.73
N LEU A 5 -24.49 -34.35 -8.96
CA LEU A 5 -24.51 -32.96 -9.46
C LEU A 5 -25.60 -32.11 -8.76
N VAL A 6 -26.77 -32.69 -8.53
CA VAL A 6 -27.89 -32.07 -7.81
C VAL A 6 -27.53 -31.76 -6.36
N VAL A 7 -26.86 -32.69 -5.67
CA VAL A 7 -26.42 -32.47 -4.28
C VAL A 7 -25.36 -31.38 -4.21
N LEU A 8 -24.44 -31.34 -5.16
CA LEU A 8 -23.41 -30.30 -5.21
C LEU A 8 -24.01 -28.90 -5.43
N CYS A 9 -24.96 -28.77 -6.36
CA CYS A 9 -25.69 -27.51 -6.58
C CYS A 9 -26.45 -27.06 -5.34
N ALA A 10 -27.13 -27.97 -4.63
CA ALA A 10 -27.84 -27.64 -3.41
C ALA A 10 -26.92 -27.11 -2.30
N LEU A 11 -25.72 -27.70 -2.13
CA LEU A 11 -24.74 -27.25 -1.16
C LEU A 11 -24.16 -25.89 -1.49
N VAL A 12 -23.95 -25.60 -2.77
CA VAL A 12 -23.48 -24.27 -3.22
C VAL A 12 -24.53 -23.20 -2.95
N ILE A 13 -25.80 -23.48 -3.24
CA ILE A 13 -26.91 -22.53 -2.98
C ILE A 13 -27.04 -22.28 -1.46
N ALA A 14 -26.98 -23.32 -0.63
CA ALA A 14 -27.04 -23.20 0.81
C ALA A 14 -25.86 -22.37 1.37
N TYR A 15 -24.65 -22.55 0.83
CA TYR A 15 -23.48 -21.77 1.22
C TYR A 15 -23.66 -20.27 0.92
N PHE A 16 -24.17 -19.92 -0.25
CA PHE A 16 -24.41 -18.52 -0.62
C PHE A 16 -25.55 -17.89 0.21
N ALA A 17 -26.59 -18.63 0.55
CA ALA A 17 -27.68 -18.15 1.40
C ALA A 17 -27.19 -17.84 2.82
N VAL A 18 -26.42 -18.72 3.44
CA VAL A 18 -25.83 -18.48 4.77
C VAL A 18 -24.85 -17.29 4.77
N ARG A 19 -24.12 -17.10 3.68
CA ARG A 19 -23.21 -15.97 3.54
C ARG A 19 -23.97 -14.64 3.41
N ALA A 20 -25.10 -14.61 2.71
CA ALA A 20 -25.95 -13.43 2.56
C ALA A 20 -26.60 -13.01 3.90
N LEU A 21 -27.07 -13.97 4.71
CA LEU A 21 -27.64 -13.70 6.04
C LEU A 21 -26.60 -13.10 7.02
N ARG A 22 -25.34 -13.52 6.96
CA ARG A 22 -24.29 -12.96 7.81
C ARG A 22 -23.93 -11.50 7.49
N HIS A 23 -24.24 -11.02 6.27
CA HIS A 23 -24.03 -9.63 5.89
C HIS A 23 -25.15 -8.68 6.34
N GLN A 24 -26.35 -9.18 6.63
CA GLN A 24 -27.48 -8.36 7.08
C GLN A 24 -27.48 -8.08 8.59
N SER A 25 -26.80 -8.87 9.40
CA SER A 25 -26.79 -8.74 10.87
C SER A 25 -25.99 -7.56 11.43
N LYS A 26 -25.41 -6.69 10.59
CA LYS A 26 -24.63 -5.50 11.02
C LYS A 26 -25.33 -4.16 10.82
N ARG A 27 -26.65 -4.14 10.59
CA ARG A 27 -27.41 -2.90 10.55
C ARG A 27 -28.42 -2.91 11.69
N ALA A 28 -28.04 -2.41 12.86
CA ALA A 28 -28.97 -2.02 13.91
C ALA A 28 -29.49 -0.61 13.63
N PRO A 29 -30.78 -0.34 13.77
CA PRO A 29 -31.34 1.00 13.61
C PRO A 29 -31.06 1.83 14.86
N LEU A 30 -30.55 3.04 14.67
CA LEU A 30 -30.47 4.09 15.70
C LEU A 30 -31.88 4.71 15.87
N SER A 31 -32.48 4.48 17.04
CA SER A 31 -33.64 5.21 17.50
C SER A 31 -33.24 6.59 17.98
N SER A 32 -33.94 7.58 17.45
CA SER A 32 -33.95 8.97 17.84
C SER A 32 -34.77 9.19 19.11
N THR A 33 -34.30 9.99 20.06
CA THR A 33 -35.07 10.99 20.82
C THR A 33 -34.12 11.93 21.57
N PRO A 34 -34.28 13.26 21.48
CA PRO A 34 -33.46 14.23 22.21
C PRO A 34 -34.04 14.56 23.58
N PRO A 35 -33.26 15.02 24.51
CA PRO A 35 -33.72 16.09 25.41
C PRO A 35 -32.82 17.32 25.34
N ASP A 36 -33.49 18.45 25.33
CA ASP A 36 -33.03 19.78 25.65
C ASP A 36 -32.22 19.83 26.96
N THR A 37 -31.23 20.64 27.01
CA THR A 37 -31.02 21.73 27.98
C THR A 37 -29.58 22.24 27.91
N THR A 38 -29.46 23.45 27.39
CA THR A 38 -28.65 24.57 27.86
C THR A 38 -27.46 24.26 28.80
N SER A 39 -26.25 24.41 28.28
CA SER A 39 -25.13 25.08 28.95
C SER A 39 -23.98 25.26 27.96
N GLN A 40 -23.81 26.47 27.51
CA GLN A 40 -22.71 26.94 26.68
C GLN A 40 -21.52 27.24 27.61
N PRO A 41 -20.38 26.55 27.47
CA PRO A 41 -19.13 27.11 27.93
C PRO A 41 -18.34 27.67 26.75
N ALA A 42 -17.89 28.87 26.92
CA ALA A 42 -16.95 29.69 26.20
C ALA A 42 -16.12 29.03 25.07
N LYS A 43 -16.23 29.64 23.89
CA LYS A 43 -15.29 29.49 22.77
C LYS A 43 -13.85 29.72 23.25
N PRO A 44 -12.91 28.78 23.03
CA PRO A 44 -11.51 29.15 23.01
C PRO A 44 -11.26 29.99 21.76
N LYS A 45 -10.68 31.16 21.92
CA LYS A 45 -10.18 32.02 20.87
C LYS A 45 -9.25 31.18 19.96
N VAL A 46 -9.70 30.97 18.74
CA VAL A 46 -8.85 30.48 17.66
C VAL A 46 -7.78 31.55 17.46
N ALA A 47 -6.55 31.20 17.77
CA ALA A 47 -5.39 31.98 17.37
C ALA A 47 -5.33 31.96 15.84
N THR A 48 -5.80 33.00 15.24
CA THR A 48 -5.66 33.30 13.82
C THR A 48 -4.18 33.53 13.51
N GLY A 49 -3.64 32.79 12.53
CA GLY A 49 -2.47 33.26 11.82
C GLY A 49 -1.27 32.33 11.72
N ALA A 50 -1.46 31.12 11.18
CA ALA A 50 -0.38 30.57 10.38
C ALA A 50 -0.71 30.90 8.91
N PRO A 51 0.16 31.61 8.16
CA PRO A 51 -0.15 31.96 6.78
C PRO A 51 -0.30 30.67 5.96
N ALA A 52 -1.36 30.63 5.13
CA ALA A 52 -1.68 29.50 4.24
C ALA A 52 -0.47 29.06 3.39
N ALA A 53 0.46 29.97 3.11
CA ALA A 53 1.74 29.74 2.45
C ALA A 53 2.64 28.73 3.21
N THR A 54 2.62 28.73 4.55
CA THR A 54 3.44 27.80 5.36
C THR A 54 2.88 26.40 5.34
N LEU A 55 1.56 26.24 5.30
CA LEU A 55 0.90 24.94 5.15
C LEU A 55 1.07 24.36 3.73
N GLN A 56 1.08 25.23 2.73
CA GLN A 56 1.34 24.86 1.35
C GLN A 56 2.82 24.51 1.13
N ALA A 57 3.75 25.23 1.73
CA ALA A 57 5.18 24.91 1.70
C ALA A 57 5.47 23.58 2.41
N ALA A 58 4.89 23.34 3.59
CA ALA A 58 5.02 22.06 4.29
C ALA A 58 4.31 20.90 3.57
N ALA A 59 3.26 21.17 2.80
CA ALA A 59 2.62 20.17 1.92
C ALA A 59 3.44 19.95 0.64
N GLN A 60 4.20 20.94 0.21
CA GLN A 60 5.08 20.89 -0.94
C GLN A 60 6.43 20.22 -0.61
N GLU A 61 6.96 20.41 0.60
CA GLU A 61 8.10 19.64 1.14
C GLU A 61 7.75 18.16 1.39
N ARG A 62 6.47 17.84 1.60
CA ARG A 62 5.96 16.47 1.64
C ARG A 62 5.73 15.84 0.27
N ARG A 63 5.88 16.52 -0.81
CA ARG A 63 6.12 15.85 -2.09
C ARG A 63 7.49 15.19 -1.94
N GLU A 64 7.46 13.96 -1.43
CA GLU A 64 8.61 13.08 -1.37
C GLU A 64 9.38 13.28 -2.68
N ARG A 65 10.62 13.80 -2.59
CA ARG A 65 11.46 13.93 -3.76
C ARG A 65 11.41 12.61 -4.47
N HIS A 66 11.09 12.63 -5.74
CA HIS A 66 11.11 11.42 -6.55
C HIS A 66 12.50 10.81 -6.38
N PRO A 67 12.62 9.56 -5.88
CA PRO A 67 13.93 8.94 -5.76
C PRO A 67 14.60 8.86 -7.13
N ASP A 68 15.91 9.00 -7.16
CA ASP A 68 16.66 8.67 -8.35
C ASP A 68 16.76 7.14 -8.47
N PHE A 69 16.32 6.61 -9.60
CA PHE A 69 16.33 5.19 -9.88
C PHE A 69 17.44 4.77 -10.85
N SER A 70 18.33 5.69 -11.26
CA SER A 70 19.45 5.38 -12.16
C SER A 70 20.35 4.29 -11.60
N ASP A 71 20.60 4.32 -10.30
CA ASP A 71 21.45 3.39 -9.57
C ASP A 71 20.64 2.32 -8.80
N ALA A 72 19.45 2.02 -9.28
CA ALA A 72 18.61 0.99 -8.65
C ALA A 72 19.20 -0.41 -8.87
N GLU A 73 19.33 -1.17 -7.79
CA GLU A 73 19.80 -2.57 -7.86
C GLU A 73 18.71 -3.45 -8.50
N ASP A 74 19.14 -4.27 -9.46
CA ASP A 74 18.22 -5.10 -10.24
C ASP A 74 17.95 -6.47 -9.60
N LEU A 75 16.74 -6.65 -9.07
CA LEU A 75 16.28 -7.92 -8.52
C LEU A 75 15.31 -8.67 -9.46
N THR A 76 15.14 -8.21 -10.70
CA THR A 76 14.15 -8.80 -11.64
C THR A 76 14.51 -10.21 -12.08
N SER A 77 15.79 -10.60 -12.02
CA SER A 77 16.28 -11.95 -12.34
C SER A 77 15.97 -12.99 -11.27
N LEU A 78 15.69 -12.55 -10.04
CA LEU A 78 15.40 -13.46 -8.94
C LEU A 78 14.01 -14.10 -9.09
N ALA A 79 13.89 -15.36 -8.66
CA ALA A 79 12.60 -16.03 -8.55
C ALA A 79 11.66 -15.23 -7.64
N ALA A 80 10.48 -14.90 -8.13
CA ALA A 80 9.58 -13.95 -7.47
C ALA A 80 8.14 -14.48 -7.42
N SER A 81 7.37 -13.95 -6.48
CA SER A 81 5.94 -14.23 -6.33
C SER A 81 5.14 -12.93 -6.43
N ARG A 82 3.90 -13.06 -6.88
CA ARG A 82 2.95 -11.96 -7.06
C ARG A 82 2.38 -11.48 -5.73
N PHE A 83 2.46 -10.19 -5.45
CA PHE A 83 1.90 -9.56 -4.25
C PHE A 83 1.14 -8.28 -4.60
N ARG A 84 0.04 -8.06 -3.88
CA ARG A 84 -0.74 -6.85 -4.01
C ARG A 84 -0.07 -5.69 -3.28
N VAL A 85 0.09 -4.56 -3.96
CA VAL A 85 0.52 -3.29 -3.36
C VAL A 85 -0.54 -2.81 -2.37
N LYS A 86 -0.12 -2.36 -1.18
CA LYS A 86 -0.99 -1.89 -0.11
C LYS A 86 -1.07 -0.36 -0.08
N GLY A 87 -2.21 0.15 0.32
CA GLY A 87 -2.40 1.60 0.49
C GLY A 87 -2.51 2.40 -0.80
N THR A 88 -2.66 1.78 -1.97
CA THR A 88 -2.72 2.46 -3.27
C THR A 88 -3.73 3.61 -3.31
N PHE A 89 -4.87 3.47 -2.61
CA PHE A 89 -5.90 4.51 -2.56
C PHE A 89 -5.41 5.84 -1.94
N ALA A 90 -4.39 5.79 -1.07
CA ALA A 90 -3.83 6.99 -0.43
C ALA A 90 -2.84 7.74 -1.33
N TYR A 91 -2.25 7.06 -2.31
CA TYR A 91 -1.19 7.61 -3.18
C TYR A 91 -1.67 7.87 -4.59
N VAL A 92 -2.66 7.12 -5.06
CA VAL A 92 -3.16 7.17 -6.44
C VAL A 92 -4.63 7.59 -6.44
N PRO A 93 -4.94 8.84 -6.84
CA PRO A 93 -6.31 9.29 -7.03
C PRO A 93 -7.06 8.42 -8.04
N ASP A 94 -8.37 8.25 -7.86
CA ASP A 94 -9.22 7.38 -8.67
C ASP A 94 -9.10 7.66 -10.18
N ARG A 95 -9.01 8.94 -10.56
CA ARG A 95 -8.85 9.37 -11.96
C ARG A 95 -7.54 8.90 -12.62
N HIS A 96 -6.54 8.51 -11.84
CA HIS A 96 -5.23 8.08 -12.34
C HIS A 96 -4.98 6.58 -12.21
N ARG A 97 -5.93 5.82 -11.67
CA ARG A 97 -5.74 4.39 -11.37
C ARG A 97 -5.51 3.52 -12.60
N HIS A 98 -6.00 3.94 -13.77
CA HIS A 98 -5.82 3.21 -15.02
C HIS A 98 -4.50 3.54 -15.73
N SER A 99 -3.83 4.62 -15.33
CA SER A 99 -2.57 5.08 -15.92
C SER A 99 -1.35 4.89 -15.05
N VAL A 100 -1.52 4.28 -13.88
CA VAL A 100 -0.47 4.09 -12.88
C VAL A 100 -0.07 2.63 -12.80
N GLY A 101 1.24 2.39 -12.69
CA GLY A 101 1.81 1.06 -12.67
C GLY A 101 2.42 0.67 -14.01
N GLY A 102 2.98 -0.51 -14.08
CA GLY A 102 3.66 -0.97 -15.28
C GLY A 102 4.31 -2.33 -15.07
N HIS A 103 5.18 -2.68 -15.99
CA HIS A 103 5.95 -3.93 -15.92
C HIS A 103 7.09 -3.86 -14.89
N GLU A 104 7.46 -2.66 -14.45
CA GLU A 104 8.54 -2.41 -13.51
C GLU A 104 8.07 -1.55 -12.35
N TYR A 105 8.60 -1.86 -11.17
CA TYR A 105 8.45 -1.07 -9.95
C TYR A 105 9.77 -0.99 -9.22
N TRP A 106 9.87 0.00 -8.34
CA TRP A 106 11.02 0.20 -7.46
C TRP A 106 10.60 0.08 -6.02
N LEU A 107 11.34 -0.71 -5.26
CA LEU A 107 11.21 -0.81 -3.81
C LEU A 107 12.18 0.19 -3.17
N VAL A 108 11.66 1.04 -2.30
CA VAL A 108 12.45 2.08 -1.61
C VAL A 108 12.24 1.94 -0.10
N ARG A 109 13.33 1.89 0.65
CA ARG A 109 13.28 1.85 2.11
C ARG A 109 12.84 3.19 2.70
N GLU A 110 11.99 3.13 3.71
CA GLU A 110 11.54 4.29 4.48
C GLU A 110 11.82 4.10 5.98
N PRO A 111 13.10 4.08 6.43
CA PRO A 111 13.45 3.81 7.82
C PRO A 111 12.93 4.89 8.79
N ARG A 112 12.57 6.07 8.29
CA ARG A 112 11.98 7.17 9.06
C ARG A 112 10.45 7.26 8.93
N ASN A 113 9.81 6.20 8.43
CA ASN A 113 8.35 6.19 8.33
C ASN A 113 7.75 6.17 9.74
N ARG A 114 6.88 7.15 10.04
CA ARG A 114 6.29 7.35 11.36
C ARG A 114 5.42 6.19 11.86
N HIS A 115 5.00 5.31 10.97
CA HIS A 115 4.09 4.19 11.29
C HIS A 115 4.82 2.85 11.37
N ASP A 116 5.88 2.66 10.58
CA ASP A 116 6.64 1.42 10.52
C ASP A 116 8.05 1.68 10.01
N ASN A 117 9.06 1.53 10.87
CA ASN A 117 10.47 1.69 10.50
C ASN A 117 10.95 0.65 9.48
N ASN A 118 10.21 -0.45 9.32
CA ASN A 118 10.48 -1.44 8.27
C ASN A 118 9.78 -1.11 6.95
N ALA A 119 9.06 0.00 6.86
CA ALA A 119 8.29 0.32 5.66
C ALA A 119 9.16 0.26 4.40
N VAL A 120 8.61 -0.38 3.38
CA VAL A 120 9.16 -0.43 2.02
C VAL A 120 8.10 0.09 1.07
N ALA A 121 8.36 1.26 0.53
CA ALA A 121 7.51 1.90 -0.46
C ALA A 121 7.64 1.21 -1.81
N VAL A 122 6.56 1.21 -2.57
CA VAL A 122 6.51 0.77 -3.97
C VAL A 122 6.28 2.00 -4.84
N TRP A 123 7.16 2.19 -5.80
CA TRP A 123 7.12 3.29 -6.75
C TRP A 123 6.94 2.73 -8.17
N ASP A 124 6.16 3.43 -9.01
CA ASP A 124 6.31 3.33 -10.45
C ASP A 124 7.33 4.39 -10.94
N ALA A 125 7.54 4.49 -12.24
CA ALA A 125 8.51 5.43 -12.80
C ALA A 125 8.24 6.91 -12.46
N THR A 126 7.04 7.25 -11.95
CA THR A 126 6.62 8.64 -11.78
C THR A 126 6.22 9.00 -10.35
N ARG A 127 5.79 8.05 -9.57
CA ARG A 127 5.23 8.30 -8.22
C ARG A 127 5.24 7.10 -7.30
N LYS A 128 5.10 7.37 -6.04
CA LYS A 128 4.79 6.34 -5.05
C LYS A 128 3.37 5.82 -5.25
N VAL A 129 3.23 4.50 -5.34
CA VAL A 129 1.94 3.83 -5.56
C VAL A 129 1.43 3.08 -4.33
N GLY A 130 2.24 2.95 -3.31
CA GLY A 130 1.88 2.29 -2.05
C GLY A 130 3.05 1.68 -1.33
N HIS A 131 2.80 0.58 -0.62
CA HIS A 131 3.80 -0.17 0.14
C HIS A 131 3.62 -1.68 -0.05
N ILE A 132 4.65 -2.45 0.22
CA ILE A 132 4.46 -3.89 0.48
C ILE A 132 3.78 -4.07 1.85
N SER A 133 3.22 -5.26 2.11
CA SER A 133 2.57 -5.50 3.41
C SER A 133 3.60 -5.46 4.56
N ALA A 134 3.17 -5.04 5.76
CA ALA A 134 4.04 -4.95 6.94
C ALA A 134 4.75 -6.28 7.26
N ALA A 135 4.06 -7.43 7.07
CA ALA A 135 4.67 -8.74 7.27
C ALA A 135 5.83 -9.01 6.30
N LYS A 136 5.70 -8.59 5.02
CA LYS A 136 6.78 -8.69 4.04
C LYS A 136 7.85 -7.64 4.31
N ALA A 137 7.47 -6.41 4.65
CA ALA A 137 8.40 -5.33 4.95
C ALA A 137 9.39 -5.71 6.05
N ARG A 138 8.93 -6.34 7.14
CA ARG A 138 9.81 -6.84 8.23
C ARG A 138 10.84 -7.86 7.76
N LEU A 139 10.54 -8.66 6.75
CA LEU A 139 11.49 -9.64 6.21
C LEU A 139 12.46 -8.99 5.21
N PHE A 140 11.96 -8.05 4.41
CA PHE A 140 12.75 -7.42 3.34
C PHE A 140 13.62 -6.29 3.85
N ALA A 141 13.14 -5.48 4.79
CA ALA A 141 13.82 -4.28 5.26
C ALA A 141 15.28 -4.53 5.66
N PRO A 142 15.61 -5.49 6.54
CA PRO A 142 17.00 -5.73 6.95
C PRO A 142 17.88 -6.20 5.77
N GLU A 143 17.31 -6.95 4.82
CA GLU A 143 18.08 -7.43 3.68
C GLU A 143 18.33 -6.33 2.65
N LEU A 144 17.34 -5.47 2.40
CA LEU A 144 17.52 -4.30 1.54
C LEU A 144 18.53 -3.32 2.15
N ASP A 145 18.49 -3.13 3.47
CA ASP A 145 19.47 -2.30 4.19
C ASP A 145 20.88 -2.89 4.12
N ARG A 146 21.02 -4.22 4.17
CA ARG A 146 22.29 -4.94 4.00
C ARG A 146 22.86 -4.78 2.59
N ILE A 147 22.02 -4.89 1.56
CA ILE A 147 22.44 -4.67 0.17
C ILE A 147 22.88 -3.21 -0.02
N GLY A 148 22.17 -2.27 0.57
CA GLY A 148 22.59 -0.87 0.68
C GLY A 148 22.31 -0.01 -0.56
N ALA A 149 21.53 -0.49 -1.55
CA ALA A 149 21.08 0.33 -2.67
C ALA A 149 19.99 1.32 -2.23
N ALA A 150 19.90 2.47 -2.91
CA ALA A 150 18.86 3.47 -2.66
C ALA A 150 17.47 2.99 -3.10
N ALA A 151 17.41 2.20 -4.16
CA ALA A 151 16.21 1.61 -4.72
C ALA A 151 16.49 0.22 -5.30
N PHE A 152 15.46 -0.60 -5.43
CA PHE A 152 15.55 -1.96 -5.95
C PHE A 152 14.50 -2.17 -7.03
N ARG A 153 14.94 -2.45 -8.25
CA ARG A 153 14.07 -2.72 -9.38
C ARG A 153 13.50 -4.14 -9.29
N VAL A 154 12.18 -4.24 -9.43
CA VAL A 154 11.43 -5.50 -9.40
C VAL A 154 10.40 -5.52 -10.53
N ARG A 155 9.95 -6.70 -10.93
CA ARG A 155 8.90 -6.85 -11.94
C ARG A 155 7.55 -6.44 -11.37
N GLY A 156 6.68 -5.92 -12.23
CA GLY A 156 5.29 -5.59 -11.93
C GLY A 156 4.33 -6.13 -12.98
N GLU A 157 3.06 -5.81 -12.78
CA GLU A 157 2.01 -6.06 -13.75
C GLU A 157 1.43 -4.73 -14.21
N PRO A 158 1.14 -4.56 -15.50
CA PRO A 158 0.43 -3.39 -15.99
C PRO A 158 -0.94 -3.31 -15.32
N PRO A 159 -1.50 -2.10 -15.18
CA PRO A 159 -2.82 -1.92 -14.60
C PRO A 159 -3.85 -2.67 -15.43
N THR A 160 -4.71 -3.40 -14.76
CA THR A 160 -5.91 -4.02 -15.34
C THR A 160 -7.12 -3.17 -14.97
N ASP A 161 -8.31 -3.53 -15.45
CA ASP A 161 -9.59 -2.88 -15.08
C ASP A 161 -9.86 -2.88 -13.55
N ARG A 162 -9.04 -3.59 -12.80
CA ARG A 162 -9.09 -3.64 -11.33
C ARG A 162 -8.14 -2.62 -10.72
N ILE A 163 -8.63 -1.93 -9.71
CA ILE A 163 -7.94 -0.89 -8.92
C ILE A 163 -6.69 -1.41 -8.17
N SER A 164 -6.37 -2.68 -8.27
CA SER A 164 -5.28 -3.31 -7.52
C SER A 164 -4.01 -3.39 -8.35
N LEU A 165 -2.94 -2.80 -7.85
CA LEU A 165 -1.60 -2.94 -8.41
C LEU A 165 -0.90 -4.17 -7.82
N PHE A 166 -0.12 -4.85 -8.64
CA PHE A 166 0.62 -6.05 -8.26
C PHE A 166 2.10 -5.92 -8.61
N VAL A 167 2.92 -6.33 -7.67
CA VAL A 167 4.38 -6.37 -7.78
C VAL A 167 4.87 -7.80 -7.57
N HIS A 168 5.90 -8.20 -8.29
CA HIS A 168 6.56 -9.49 -8.11
C HIS A 168 7.72 -9.32 -7.15
N LEU A 169 7.50 -9.69 -5.88
CA LEU A 169 8.54 -9.65 -4.86
C LEU A 169 9.44 -10.87 -4.99
N PRO A 170 10.78 -10.68 -5.03
CA PRO A 170 11.72 -11.78 -5.01
C PRO A 170 11.54 -12.68 -3.80
N ASN A 171 11.94 -13.94 -3.93
CA ASN A 171 12.03 -14.83 -2.77
C ASN A 171 13.09 -14.29 -1.81
N ILE A 172 12.77 -14.28 -0.51
CA ILE A 172 13.67 -13.73 0.52
C ILE A 172 15.02 -14.42 0.55
N ALA A 173 15.08 -15.71 0.22
CA ALA A 173 16.35 -16.45 0.11
C ALA A 173 17.24 -15.88 -1.01
N GLY A 174 16.66 -15.52 -2.15
CA GLY A 174 17.39 -14.88 -3.25
C GLY A 174 17.91 -13.50 -2.86
N VAL A 175 17.10 -12.71 -2.14
CA VAL A 175 17.52 -11.39 -1.64
C VAL A 175 18.66 -11.51 -0.61
N ARG A 176 18.61 -12.52 0.26
CA ARG A 176 19.69 -12.83 1.22
C ARG A 176 21.01 -13.21 0.54
N GLY A 177 20.92 -13.96 -0.56
CA GLY A 177 22.10 -14.35 -1.35
C GLY A 177 22.64 -13.24 -2.25
N HIS A 178 21.90 -12.13 -2.39
CA HIS A 178 22.31 -11.01 -3.23
C HIS A 178 23.47 -10.25 -2.58
N PRO A 179 24.56 -9.93 -3.33
CA PRO A 179 25.72 -9.23 -2.78
C PRO A 179 25.36 -7.79 -2.40
N PRO A 180 26.06 -7.18 -1.43
CA PRO A 180 25.93 -5.75 -1.16
C PRO A 180 26.50 -4.93 -2.32
N VAL A 181 25.87 -3.77 -2.57
CA VAL A 181 26.38 -2.81 -3.56
C VAL A 181 27.71 -2.25 -3.06
N LYS A 182 28.73 -2.36 -3.90
CA LYS A 182 30.03 -1.71 -3.62
C LYS A 182 29.83 -0.21 -3.77
N ARG A 183 29.80 0.51 -2.66
CA ARG A 183 29.94 1.97 -2.71
C ARG A 183 31.40 2.27 -2.97
N GLU A 184 31.70 2.85 -4.12
CA GLU A 184 32.99 3.49 -4.30
C GLU A 184 33.08 4.59 -3.25
N SER A 185 34.04 4.45 -2.33
CA SER A 185 34.34 5.52 -1.38
C SER A 185 34.92 6.70 -2.16
N PRO A 186 34.46 7.94 -1.89
CA PRO A 186 34.97 9.15 -2.53
C PRO A 186 36.46 9.39 -2.20
#